data_b8e1621f3dad6c61c0e33e3ddfc46378
#
_entry.id   b8e1621f3dad6c61c0e33e3ddfc46378
#
_cell.length_a   1.000
_cell.length_b   1.000
_cell.length_c   1.000
_cell.angle_alpha   90.00
_cell.angle_beta   90.00
_cell.angle_gamma   90.00
#
_symmetry.space_group_name_H-M   'P 1'
#
loop_
_entity.id
_entity.type
_entity.pdbx_description
1 polymer ?
#
loop_
_entity_poly.entity_id
_entity_poly.type
_entity_poly.pdbx_seq_one_letter_code
_entity_poly.pdbx_strand_id
1 'polypeptide(L)'
;MPKTESTSEIEEKPDEEPKKEPSICYTTHIQDIGWQNQVKDGEMAGTEGQAKRLEAIKITLKDLSGVKIKYQTHIQDIGWQDWKYDGTLAGTEGQSKRLEAIRIELEESDKYSIMYRVHIQDIGWQDWRYDGEKAGTEGQSKRLEAIQIKIVEKQTSISVNYSVHVQDIGW
;
A
#
# COMPACT_ATOMS: atom_id res chain seq x y z
N MET A 1 62.92 -30.17 -1.45
CA MET A 1 62.02 -29.76 -0.36
C MET A 1 60.74 -29.31 -0.98
N PRO A 2 59.65 -30.03 -0.85
CA PRO A 2 58.39 -29.55 -1.38
C PRO A 2 57.87 -28.38 -0.56
N LYS A 3 57.70 -27.25 -1.18
CA LYS A 3 56.95 -26.13 -0.61
C LYS A 3 55.49 -26.51 -0.61
N THR A 4 54.88 -26.68 0.54
CA THR A 4 53.44 -26.71 0.67
C THR A 4 52.94 -25.28 0.46
N GLU A 5 52.41 -25.01 -0.73
CA GLU A 5 51.62 -23.81 -0.92
C GLU A 5 50.29 -24.07 -0.21
N SER A 6 50.05 -23.33 0.88
CA SER A 6 48.69 -23.25 1.42
C SER A 6 47.90 -22.38 0.48
N THR A 7 47.10 -23.01 -0.37
CA THR A 7 46.01 -22.33 -1.05
C THR A 7 45.01 -21.93 0.02
N SER A 8 45.01 -20.65 0.38
CA SER A 8 43.89 -20.08 1.11
C SER A 8 42.68 -20.20 0.19
N GLU A 9 41.78 -21.13 0.48
CA GLU A 9 40.47 -21.12 -0.13
C GLU A 9 39.81 -19.81 0.31
N ILE A 10 39.66 -18.91 -0.67
CA ILE A 10 38.77 -17.77 -0.53
C ILE A 10 37.38 -18.41 -0.61
N GLU A 11 36.73 -18.57 0.55
CA GLU A 11 35.30 -18.83 0.55
C GLU A 11 34.64 -17.59 -0.06
N GLU A 12 34.30 -17.71 -1.35
CA GLU A 12 33.36 -16.78 -1.93
C GLU A 12 32.05 -16.95 -1.16
N LYS A 13 31.69 -15.93 -0.36
CA LYS A 13 30.31 -15.84 0.13
C LYS A 13 29.42 -15.93 -1.08
N PRO A 14 28.40 -16.86 -1.08
CA PRO A 14 27.45 -16.86 -2.17
C PRO A 14 26.94 -15.42 -2.31
N ASP A 15 26.99 -14.90 -3.53
CA ASP A 15 26.39 -13.62 -3.85
C ASP A 15 24.96 -13.66 -3.33
N GLU A 16 24.71 -12.99 -2.21
CA GLU A 16 23.35 -12.74 -1.76
C GLU A 16 22.72 -11.94 -2.89
N GLU A 17 21.75 -12.53 -3.59
CA GLU A 17 20.94 -11.78 -4.52
C GLU A 17 20.43 -10.56 -3.76
N PRO A 18 20.55 -9.34 -4.34
CA PRO A 18 20.06 -8.15 -3.67
C PRO A 18 18.60 -8.39 -3.30
N LYS A 19 18.27 -8.29 -2.00
CA LYS A 19 16.90 -8.38 -1.52
C LYS A 19 16.10 -7.32 -2.25
N LYS A 20 15.18 -7.76 -3.10
CA LYS A 20 14.24 -6.86 -3.73
C LYS A 20 13.36 -6.28 -2.64
N GLU A 21 13.24 -4.97 -2.61
CA GLU A 21 12.31 -4.30 -1.73
C GLU A 21 10.87 -4.67 -2.13
N PRO A 22 9.99 -4.94 -1.17
CA PRO A 22 8.60 -5.18 -1.47
C PRO A 22 7.97 -3.97 -2.15
N SER A 23 7.13 -4.22 -3.13
CA SER A 23 6.44 -3.17 -3.85
C SER A 23 4.96 -3.49 -4.01
N ILE A 24 4.19 -2.44 -4.22
CA ILE A 24 2.76 -2.56 -4.49
C ILE A 24 2.47 -2.04 -5.90
N CYS A 25 1.70 -2.79 -6.66
CA CYS A 25 1.28 -2.44 -8.00
C CYS A 25 -0.24 -2.35 -8.05
N TYR A 26 -0.76 -1.36 -8.73
CA TYR A 26 -2.21 -1.16 -8.82
C TYR A 26 -2.61 -0.50 -10.13
N THR A 27 -3.82 -0.80 -10.56
CA THR A 27 -4.43 -0.21 -11.75
C THR A 27 -5.89 0.11 -11.47
N THR A 28 -6.37 1.16 -12.07
CA THR A 28 -7.74 1.63 -11.91
C THR A 28 -8.48 1.67 -13.24
N HIS A 29 -9.77 1.35 -13.18
CA HIS A 29 -10.70 1.54 -14.27
C HIS A 29 -11.39 2.89 -14.11
N ILE A 30 -11.33 3.71 -15.14
CA ILE A 30 -11.77 5.10 -15.11
C ILE A 30 -12.92 5.29 -16.11
N GLN A 31 -13.89 6.08 -15.72
CA GLN A 31 -14.99 6.51 -16.58
C GLN A 31 -14.48 6.99 -17.95
N ASP A 32 -15.05 6.43 -19.02
CA ASP A 32 -14.77 6.78 -20.42
C ASP A 32 -13.33 6.52 -20.91
N ILE A 33 -12.46 6.01 -20.05
CA ILE A 33 -11.06 5.68 -20.37
C ILE A 33 -10.83 4.17 -20.31
N GLY A 34 -11.40 3.50 -19.31
CA GLY A 34 -11.17 2.08 -19.04
C GLY A 34 -9.96 1.84 -18.12
N TRP A 35 -9.35 0.66 -18.21
CA TRP A 35 -8.19 0.30 -17.41
C TRP A 35 -6.96 1.08 -17.85
N GLN A 36 -6.33 1.76 -16.88
CA GLN A 36 -5.05 2.43 -17.08
C GLN A 36 -3.88 1.45 -17.00
N ASN A 37 -2.71 1.90 -17.44
CA ASN A 37 -1.46 1.19 -17.20
C ASN A 37 -1.22 1.05 -15.69
N GLN A 38 -0.64 -0.08 -15.29
CA GLN A 38 -0.29 -0.33 -13.90
C GLN A 38 0.75 0.68 -13.41
N VAL A 39 0.53 1.18 -12.22
CA VAL A 39 1.47 2.05 -11.49
C VAL A 39 1.93 1.36 -10.20
N LYS A 40 2.91 1.92 -9.52
CA LYS A 40 3.49 1.34 -8.31
C LYS A 40 3.87 2.39 -7.26
N ASP A 41 3.97 1.94 -6.02
CA ASP A 41 4.68 2.63 -4.92
C ASP A 41 4.49 4.15 -4.84
N GLY A 42 3.27 4.60 -4.55
CA GLY A 42 2.95 6.01 -4.35
C GLY A 42 2.67 6.80 -5.62
N GLU A 43 2.79 6.17 -6.80
CA GLU A 43 2.36 6.81 -8.05
C GLU A 43 0.83 6.97 -8.09
N MET A 44 0.37 7.98 -8.77
CA MET A 44 -1.05 8.24 -8.92
C MET A 44 -1.70 7.31 -9.94
N ALA A 45 -2.74 6.60 -9.55
CA ALA A 45 -3.68 5.95 -10.45
C ALA A 45 -5.00 6.73 -10.45
N GLY A 46 -5.56 6.96 -11.62
CA GLY A 46 -6.72 7.82 -11.79
C GLY A 46 -6.37 9.13 -12.47
N THR A 47 -7.22 10.13 -12.31
CA THR A 47 -7.06 11.45 -12.93
C THR A 47 -7.34 12.56 -11.93
N GLU A 48 -6.65 13.69 -12.10
CA GLU A 48 -6.95 14.93 -11.40
C GLU A 48 -7.50 15.97 -12.38
N GLY A 49 -8.47 16.76 -11.95
CA GLY A 49 -9.00 17.87 -12.74
C GLY A 49 -9.79 17.50 -13.99
N GLN A 50 -10.11 16.22 -14.18
CA GLN A 50 -10.87 15.74 -15.33
C GLN A 50 -12.32 15.37 -14.99
N ALA A 51 -12.71 15.46 -13.73
CA ALA A 51 -14.03 15.12 -13.23
C ALA A 51 -14.48 13.70 -13.62
N LYS A 52 -13.55 12.74 -13.64
CA LYS A 52 -13.80 11.34 -13.99
C LYS A 52 -13.74 10.45 -12.75
N ARG A 53 -14.73 9.59 -12.61
CA ARG A 53 -14.84 8.66 -11.49
C ARG A 53 -13.94 7.44 -11.67
N LEU A 54 -13.39 6.95 -10.58
CA LEU A 54 -12.90 5.58 -10.51
C LEU A 54 -14.10 4.63 -10.40
N GLU A 55 -14.06 3.54 -11.13
CA GLU A 55 -15.12 2.52 -11.15
C GLU A 55 -14.66 1.18 -10.59
N ALA A 56 -13.38 0.85 -10.71
CA ALA A 56 -12.78 -0.38 -10.18
C ALA A 56 -11.28 -0.23 -9.96
N ILE A 57 -10.74 -1.13 -9.16
CA ILE A 57 -9.31 -1.21 -8.85
C ILE A 57 -8.86 -2.67 -8.71
N LYS A 58 -7.61 -2.94 -9.10
CA LYS A 58 -6.88 -4.18 -8.83
C LYS A 58 -5.56 -3.83 -8.17
N ILE A 59 -5.22 -4.54 -7.11
CA ILE A 59 -4.01 -4.29 -6.32
C ILE A 59 -3.25 -5.59 -6.12
N THR A 60 -1.94 -5.58 -6.34
CA THR A 60 -1.06 -6.73 -6.14
C THR A 60 0.19 -6.35 -5.38
N LEU A 61 0.71 -7.28 -4.58
CA LEU A 61 2.03 -7.18 -3.94
C LEU A 61 3.08 -7.85 -4.82
N LYS A 62 4.29 -7.31 -4.79
CA LYS A 62 5.48 -7.94 -5.39
C LYS A 62 6.61 -8.02 -4.37
N ASP A 63 7.38 -9.11 -4.48
CA ASP A 63 8.58 -9.33 -3.66
C ASP A 63 8.32 -9.35 -2.14
N LEU A 64 7.14 -9.83 -1.74
CA LEU A 64 6.75 -9.98 -0.34
C LEU A 64 6.04 -11.32 -0.13
N SER A 65 6.80 -12.32 0.31
CA SER A 65 6.30 -13.68 0.53
C SER A 65 5.50 -13.78 1.83
N GLY A 66 4.45 -14.61 1.83
CA GLY A 66 3.67 -14.92 3.03
C GLY A 66 2.72 -13.83 3.50
N VAL A 67 2.67 -12.70 2.81
CA VAL A 67 1.76 -11.60 3.08
C VAL A 67 0.72 -11.50 1.98
N LYS A 68 -0.53 -11.31 2.36
CA LYS A 68 -1.64 -11.08 1.42
C LYS A 68 -2.10 -9.64 1.51
N ILE A 69 -2.51 -9.09 0.39
CA ILE A 69 -3.22 -7.82 0.38
C ILE A 69 -4.70 -8.06 0.14
N LYS A 70 -5.51 -7.41 0.94
CA LYS A 70 -6.96 -7.37 0.76
C LYS A 70 -7.46 -5.93 0.71
N TYR A 71 -8.51 -5.73 -0.02
CA TYR A 71 -9.13 -4.42 -0.18
C TYR A 71 -10.61 -4.59 -0.48
N GLN A 72 -11.39 -3.60 -0.06
CA GLN A 72 -12.80 -3.50 -0.35
C GLN A 72 -13.16 -2.08 -0.75
N THR A 73 -14.15 -1.93 -1.59
CA THR A 73 -14.62 -0.64 -2.10
C THR A 73 -16.07 -0.43 -1.74
N HIS A 74 -16.41 0.81 -1.43
CA HIS A 74 -17.78 1.30 -1.31
C HIS A 74 -18.19 1.86 -2.66
N ILE A 75 -19.31 1.35 -3.18
CA ILE A 75 -19.78 1.63 -4.53
C ILE A 75 -21.14 2.32 -4.47
N GLN A 76 -21.33 3.29 -5.33
CA GLN A 76 -22.60 3.98 -5.52
C GLN A 76 -23.77 2.99 -5.61
N ASP A 77 -24.81 3.20 -4.79
CA ASP A 77 -26.06 2.42 -4.75
C ASP A 77 -25.89 0.92 -4.34
N ILE A 78 -24.68 0.48 -4.06
CA ILE A 78 -24.39 -0.90 -3.64
C ILE A 78 -23.87 -0.94 -2.20
N GLY A 79 -23.01 0.00 -1.83
CA GLY A 79 -22.33 0.00 -0.53
C GLY A 79 -21.00 -0.75 -0.56
N TRP A 80 -20.54 -1.22 0.61
CA TRP A 80 -19.31 -1.99 0.73
C TRP A 80 -19.46 -3.37 0.12
N GLN A 81 -18.55 -3.70 -0.83
CA GLN A 81 -18.39 -5.07 -1.32
C GLN A 81 -17.62 -5.92 -0.30
N ASP A 82 -17.63 -7.22 -0.50
CA ASP A 82 -16.76 -8.14 0.24
C ASP A 82 -15.28 -7.84 -0.05
N TRP A 83 -14.41 -8.22 0.89
CA TRP A 83 -12.98 -8.11 0.70
C TRP A 83 -12.51 -8.90 -0.53
N LYS A 84 -11.66 -8.27 -1.34
CA LYS A 84 -11.00 -8.85 -2.49
C LYS A 84 -9.52 -9.01 -2.20
N TYR A 85 -8.90 -10.00 -2.81
CA TYR A 85 -7.50 -10.34 -2.57
C TYR A 85 -6.67 -10.28 -3.85
N ASP A 86 -5.42 -9.92 -3.71
CA ASP A 86 -4.33 -10.13 -4.68
C ASP A 86 -4.73 -10.09 -6.17
N GLY A 87 -4.96 -8.91 -6.70
CA GLY A 87 -5.26 -8.69 -8.12
C GLY A 87 -6.71 -8.94 -8.55
N THR A 88 -7.57 -9.32 -7.61
CA THR A 88 -9.01 -9.46 -7.89
C THR A 88 -9.65 -8.08 -8.04
N LEU A 89 -10.59 -7.94 -8.94
CA LEU A 89 -11.30 -6.70 -9.18
C LEU A 89 -12.18 -6.32 -7.98
N ALA A 90 -11.99 -5.12 -7.46
CA ALA A 90 -12.90 -4.47 -6.53
C ALA A 90 -13.55 -3.27 -7.23
N GLY A 91 -14.85 -3.15 -7.12
CA GLY A 91 -15.65 -2.19 -7.88
C GLY A 91 -16.51 -2.87 -8.93
N THR A 92 -16.86 -2.12 -9.97
CA THR A 92 -17.69 -2.62 -11.08
C THR A 92 -17.14 -2.14 -12.43
N GLU A 93 -17.37 -2.94 -13.46
CA GLU A 93 -17.11 -2.56 -14.84
C GLU A 93 -18.44 -2.47 -15.61
N GLY A 94 -18.54 -1.48 -16.48
CA GLY A 94 -19.70 -1.35 -17.38
C GLY A 94 -21.03 -0.99 -16.72
N GLN A 95 -21.02 -0.64 -15.43
CA GLN A 95 -22.23 -0.27 -14.67
C GLN A 95 -22.36 1.23 -14.43
N SER A 96 -21.37 2.01 -14.84
CA SER A 96 -21.32 3.46 -14.62
C SER A 96 -21.49 3.87 -13.16
N LYS A 97 -20.91 3.09 -12.23
CA LYS A 97 -20.99 3.32 -10.80
C LYS A 97 -19.64 3.80 -10.26
N ARG A 98 -19.67 4.89 -9.50
CA ARG A 98 -18.47 5.45 -8.89
C ARG A 98 -18.04 4.66 -7.67
N LEU A 99 -16.74 4.59 -7.46
CA LEU A 99 -16.18 4.27 -6.14
C LEU A 99 -16.29 5.52 -5.25
N GLU A 100 -16.68 5.33 -4.01
CA GLU A 100 -16.87 6.40 -3.04
C GLU A 100 -15.88 6.31 -1.88
N ALA A 101 -15.45 5.11 -1.53
CA ALA A 101 -14.45 4.86 -0.49
C ALA A 101 -13.73 3.53 -0.72
N ILE A 102 -12.58 3.38 -0.07
CA ILE A 102 -11.77 2.16 -0.11
C ILE A 102 -11.13 1.91 1.26
N ARG A 103 -10.95 0.63 1.58
CA ARG A 103 -10.12 0.14 2.67
C ARG A 103 -9.11 -0.85 2.11
N ILE A 104 -7.87 -0.75 2.57
CA ILE A 104 -6.78 -1.62 2.13
C ILE A 104 -6.03 -2.11 3.35
N GLU A 105 -5.74 -3.40 3.41
CA GLU A 105 -5.08 -4.03 4.56
C GLU A 105 -4.15 -5.14 4.11
N LEU A 106 -3.02 -5.30 4.81
CA LEU A 106 -2.15 -6.46 4.68
C LEU A 106 -2.53 -7.49 5.72
N GLU A 107 -2.64 -8.74 5.32
CA GLU A 107 -2.80 -9.87 6.23
C GLU A 107 -1.45 -10.55 6.47
N GLU A 108 -1.22 -10.96 7.72
CA GLU A 108 -0.02 -11.69 8.13
C GLU A 108 1.28 -10.89 7.91
N SER A 109 1.21 -9.56 8.11
CA SER A 109 2.38 -8.69 8.00
C SER A 109 2.78 -8.12 9.36
N ASP A 110 3.91 -8.61 9.88
CA ASP A 110 4.49 -8.08 11.13
C ASP A 110 5.39 -6.87 10.87
N LYS A 111 6.00 -6.80 9.70
CA LYS A 111 7.03 -5.82 9.36
C LYS A 111 6.50 -4.61 8.58
N TYR A 112 5.47 -4.78 7.79
CA TYR A 112 4.99 -3.76 6.86
C TYR A 112 3.55 -3.33 7.15
N SER A 113 3.29 -2.05 6.88
CA SER A 113 1.95 -1.45 6.82
C SER A 113 1.68 -0.97 5.40
N ILE A 114 0.41 -0.83 5.09
CA ILE A 114 -0.04 -0.21 3.86
C ILE A 114 -0.55 1.20 4.16
N MET A 115 -0.12 2.18 3.38
CA MET A 115 -0.69 3.52 3.46
C MET A 115 -1.22 3.96 2.10
N TYR A 116 -2.31 4.69 2.13
CA TYR A 116 -3.02 5.11 0.94
C TYR A 116 -3.81 6.38 1.17
N ARG A 117 -4.02 7.12 0.09
CA ARG A 117 -4.89 8.30 0.09
C ARG A 117 -5.64 8.40 -1.23
N VAL A 118 -6.76 9.06 -1.21
CA VAL A 118 -7.63 9.25 -2.37
C VAL A 118 -7.90 10.72 -2.64
N HIS A 119 -8.06 11.02 -3.92
CA HIS A 119 -8.56 12.30 -4.38
C HIS A 119 -10.07 12.20 -4.57
N ILE A 120 -10.82 13.11 -3.94
CA ILE A 120 -12.27 13.07 -3.88
C ILE A 120 -12.85 14.30 -4.60
N GLN A 121 -13.92 14.07 -5.33
CA GLN A 121 -14.71 15.12 -5.95
C GLN A 121 -14.98 16.29 -4.98
N ASP A 122 -14.65 17.51 -5.40
CA ASP A 122 -14.88 18.78 -4.68
C ASP A 122 -14.13 18.91 -3.34
N ILE A 123 -13.34 17.91 -2.94
CA ILE A 123 -12.54 17.93 -1.71
C ILE A 123 -11.05 17.95 -2.01
N GLY A 124 -10.60 17.16 -3.01
CA GLY A 124 -9.19 16.96 -3.31
C GLY A 124 -8.58 15.78 -2.56
N TRP A 125 -7.26 15.81 -2.40
CA TRP A 125 -6.54 14.75 -1.69
C TRP A 125 -6.83 14.78 -0.20
N GLN A 126 -7.26 13.62 0.35
CA GLN A 126 -7.33 13.40 1.79
C GLN A 126 -5.94 13.14 2.39
N ASP A 127 -5.84 13.22 3.70
CA ASP A 127 -4.68 12.75 4.43
C ASP A 127 -4.48 11.24 4.25
N TRP A 128 -3.24 10.78 4.42
CA TRP A 128 -2.92 9.38 4.33
C TRP A 128 -3.67 8.55 5.37
N ARG A 129 -4.14 7.39 4.95
CA ARG A 129 -4.79 6.37 5.76
C ARG A 129 -3.91 5.14 5.86
N TYR A 130 -4.07 4.36 6.92
CA TYR A 130 -3.28 3.18 7.20
C TYR A 130 -4.16 1.97 7.44
N ASP A 131 -3.69 0.79 7.05
CA ASP A 131 -4.13 -0.54 7.50
C ASP A 131 -5.62 -0.67 7.82
N GLY A 132 -6.46 -0.70 6.81
CA GLY A 132 -7.91 -0.92 6.94
C GLY A 132 -8.74 0.33 7.28
N GLU A 133 -8.11 1.49 7.46
CA GLU A 133 -8.86 2.73 7.64
C GLU A 133 -9.60 3.12 6.36
N LYS A 134 -10.72 3.77 6.52
CA LYS A 134 -11.49 4.24 5.37
C LYS A 134 -10.83 5.47 4.74
N ALA A 135 -10.57 5.40 3.44
CA ALA A 135 -10.24 6.54 2.59
C ALA A 135 -11.44 6.81 1.65
N GLY A 136 -11.87 8.05 1.57
CA GLY A 136 -13.08 8.43 0.85
C GLY A 136 -14.23 8.79 1.78
N THR A 137 -15.42 8.86 1.23
CA THR A 137 -16.64 9.27 1.94
C THR A 137 -17.79 8.29 1.74
N GLU A 138 -18.69 8.22 2.70
CA GLU A 138 -19.93 7.47 2.63
C GLU A 138 -21.11 8.44 2.74
N GLY A 139 -22.16 8.20 1.95
CA GLY A 139 -23.40 8.97 2.03
C GLY A 139 -23.31 10.42 1.53
N GLN A 140 -22.21 10.81 0.88
CA GLN A 140 -22.02 12.14 0.33
C GLN A 140 -22.13 12.21 -1.19
N SER A 141 -22.33 11.08 -1.84
CA SER A 141 -22.43 10.98 -3.31
C SER A 141 -21.22 11.57 -4.03
N LYS A 142 -20.02 11.44 -3.45
CA LYS A 142 -18.77 11.94 -4.00
C LYS A 142 -17.90 10.82 -4.56
N ARG A 143 -17.49 10.97 -5.83
CA ARG A 143 -16.64 9.99 -6.50
C ARG A 143 -15.18 10.09 -6.04
N LEU A 144 -14.52 8.96 -6.00
CA LEU A 144 -13.06 8.88 -6.03
C LEU A 144 -12.59 9.17 -7.45
N GLU A 145 -11.55 9.97 -7.58
CA GLU A 145 -10.97 10.36 -8.86
C GLU A 145 -9.56 9.83 -9.07
N ALA A 146 -8.81 9.66 -7.99
CA ALA A 146 -7.46 9.12 -8.02
C ALA A 146 -7.08 8.50 -6.68
N ILE A 147 -6.03 7.67 -6.70
CA ILE A 147 -5.49 6.99 -5.52
C ILE A 147 -3.98 6.89 -5.60
N GLN A 148 -3.32 6.99 -4.47
CA GLN A 148 -1.92 6.65 -4.26
C GLN A 148 -1.81 5.62 -3.16
N ILE A 149 -0.99 4.58 -3.36
CA ILE A 149 -0.82 3.48 -2.42
C ILE A 149 0.66 3.18 -2.28
N LYS A 150 1.15 2.96 -1.07
CA LYS A 150 2.53 2.53 -0.83
C LYS A 150 2.66 1.65 0.40
N ILE A 151 3.70 0.81 0.39
CA ILE A 151 4.11 -0.01 1.53
C ILE A 151 5.11 0.79 2.34
N VAL A 152 4.99 0.71 3.66
CA VAL A 152 5.96 1.31 4.59
C VAL A 152 6.34 0.29 5.65
N GLU A 153 7.55 0.35 6.17
CA GLU A 153 7.93 -0.45 7.32
C GLU A 153 7.21 0.06 8.57
N LYS A 154 6.69 -0.87 9.38
CA LYS A 154 6.16 -0.51 10.69
C LYS A 154 7.28 0.07 11.52
N GLN A 155 7.04 1.22 12.13
CA GLN A 155 7.96 1.77 13.09
C GLN A 155 7.97 0.88 14.33
N THR A 156 9.11 0.22 14.60
CA THR A 156 9.36 -0.34 15.91
C THR A 156 9.45 0.83 16.87
N SER A 157 8.53 0.91 17.83
CA SER A 157 8.65 1.82 18.94
C SER A 157 9.91 1.43 19.72
N ILE A 158 10.98 2.18 19.55
CA ILE A 158 12.13 2.07 20.44
C ILE A 158 11.67 2.68 21.76
N SER A 159 11.32 1.83 22.71
CA SER A 159 11.12 2.29 24.09
C SER A 159 12.51 2.59 24.65
N VAL A 160 12.89 3.85 24.61
CA VAL A 160 14.11 4.30 25.29
C VAL A 160 13.76 4.42 26.76
N ASN A 161 14.14 3.41 27.54
CA ASN A 161 14.07 3.48 29.00
C ASN A 161 15.20 4.37 29.47
N TYR A 162 14.91 5.63 29.75
CA TYR A 162 15.81 6.50 30.48
C TYR A 162 15.76 6.15 31.98
N SER A 163 16.80 5.54 32.50
CA SER A 163 17.03 5.56 33.95
C SER A 163 17.93 6.74 34.25
N VAL A 164 17.38 7.81 34.77
CA VAL A 164 18.15 8.92 35.29
C VAL A 164 18.57 8.56 36.71
N HIS A 165 19.85 8.25 36.91
CA HIS A 165 20.45 8.25 38.24
C HIS A 165 20.65 9.71 38.66
N VAL A 166 19.74 10.22 39.47
CA VAL A 166 19.99 11.47 40.20
C VAL A 166 20.83 11.10 41.39
N GLN A 167 22.12 11.44 41.32
CA GLN A 167 23.00 11.36 42.48
C GLN A 167 22.50 12.38 43.49
N ASP A 168 22.37 11.95 44.74
CA ASP A 168 21.93 12.76 45.88
C ASP A 168 22.52 14.17 45.85
N ILE A 169 21.69 15.15 45.68
CA ILE A 169 22.02 16.51 46.05
C ILE A 169 21.74 16.59 47.54
N GLY A 170 22.77 16.35 48.36
CA GLY A 170 22.68 16.62 49.77
C GLY A 170 22.37 18.10 49.99
N TRP A 171 21.41 18.35 50.87
CA TRP A 171 21.07 19.68 51.37
C TRP A 171 22.17 20.14 52.32
#